data_380bf83c3546a25dcc50e63957109fbf
#
_entry.id   380bf83c3546a25dcc50e63957109fbf
#
_cell.length_a   1.000
_cell.length_b   1.000
_cell.length_c   1.000
_cell.angle_alpha   90.00
_cell.angle_beta   90.00
_cell.angle_gamma   90.00
#
_symmetry.space_group_name_H-M   'P 1'
#
loop_
_entity.id
_entity.type
_entity.pdbx_description
1 polymer ?
#
loop_
_entity_poly.entity_id
_entity_poly.type
_entity_poly.pdbx_seq_one_letter_code
_entity_poly.pdbx_strand_id
1 'polypeptide(L)'
;MNERLADLTTEDYVDSDARRLTKRLRKYAEYLFTFLDYDHVPFENNFAERQIRPAVILRKNSQSNRSDNGAATQAVLMSVYRTLKLRNLAPTKTIADALKSYRTTGQLPPLPA
;
A
#
# COMPACT_ATOMS: atom_id res chain seq x y z
N MET A 1 -17.33 -14.18 19.08
CA MET A 1 -16.85 -12.84 18.69
C MET A 1 -17.79 -12.18 17.68
N ASN A 2 -18.26 -12.89 16.68
CA ASN A 2 -19.21 -12.38 15.66
C ASN A 2 -20.58 -11.99 16.26
N GLU A 3 -21.08 -12.69 17.25
CA GLU A 3 -22.35 -12.36 17.94
C GLU A 3 -22.30 -10.97 18.59
N ARG A 4 -21.23 -10.67 19.34
CA ARG A 4 -21.05 -9.35 19.95
C ARG A 4 -20.95 -8.21 18.94
N LEU A 5 -20.32 -8.49 17.78
CA LEU A 5 -20.24 -7.52 16.70
C LEU A 5 -21.62 -7.31 16.05
N ALA A 6 -22.39 -8.38 15.89
CA ALA A 6 -23.77 -8.31 15.40
C ALA A 6 -24.65 -7.47 16.33
N ASP A 7 -24.58 -7.69 17.63
CA ASP A 7 -25.33 -6.93 18.65
C ASP A 7 -24.99 -5.43 18.56
N LEU A 8 -23.71 -5.08 18.59
CA LEU A 8 -23.24 -3.69 18.48
C LEU A 8 -23.62 -3.00 17.17
N THR A 9 -23.79 -3.76 16.11
CA THR A 9 -24.12 -3.20 14.78
C THR A 9 -25.63 -3.19 14.50
N THR A 10 -26.45 -3.80 15.36
CA THR A 10 -27.91 -3.85 15.21
C THR A 10 -28.58 -2.61 15.80
N GLU A 11 -27.97 -1.96 16.79
CA GLU A 11 -28.49 -0.75 17.43
C GLU A 11 -28.47 0.47 16.48
N ASP A 12 -29.55 1.25 16.54
CA ASP A 12 -29.62 2.56 15.88
C ASP A 12 -29.10 3.65 16.80
N TYR A 13 -27.88 4.08 16.56
CA TYR A 13 -27.25 5.15 17.33
C TYR A 13 -27.74 6.53 16.87
N VAL A 14 -28.01 7.41 17.84
CA VAL A 14 -28.39 8.80 17.57
C VAL A 14 -27.19 9.61 17.05
N ASP A 15 -26.00 9.31 17.55
CA ASP A 15 -24.76 9.96 17.16
C ASP A 15 -24.35 9.63 15.71
N SER A 16 -23.99 10.66 14.95
CA SER A 16 -23.65 10.53 13.52
C SER A 16 -22.38 9.73 13.27
N ASP A 17 -21.39 9.84 14.15
CA ASP A 17 -20.11 9.13 14.00
C ASP A 17 -20.28 7.66 14.41
N ALA A 18 -21.08 7.38 15.44
CA ALA A 18 -21.45 6.04 15.81
C ALA A 18 -22.19 5.33 14.67
N ARG A 19 -23.18 5.99 14.05
CA ARG A 19 -23.90 5.45 12.88
C ARG A 19 -22.97 5.16 11.71
N ARG A 20 -22.03 6.05 11.43
CA ARG A 20 -21.04 5.87 10.34
C ARG A 20 -20.12 4.70 10.62
N LEU A 21 -19.65 4.57 11.86
CA LEU A 21 -18.83 3.44 12.30
C LEU A 21 -19.59 2.12 12.22
N THR A 22 -20.80 2.05 12.75
CA THR A 22 -21.68 0.87 12.73
C THR A 22 -21.94 0.39 11.30
N LYS A 23 -22.29 1.32 10.39
CA LYS A 23 -22.48 1.01 8.97
C LYS A 23 -21.20 0.42 8.34
N ARG A 24 -20.03 0.93 8.71
CA ARG A 24 -18.75 0.46 8.23
C ARG A 24 -18.42 -0.94 8.77
N LEU A 25 -18.60 -1.15 10.07
CA LEU A 25 -18.41 -2.44 10.72
C LEU A 25 -19.32 -3.52 10.11
N ARG A 26 -20.60 -3.21 9.92
CA ARG A 26 -21.56 -4.12 9.26
C ARG A 26 -21.14 -4.49 7.85
N LYS A 27 -20.68 -3.50 7.06
CA LYS A 27 -20.25 -3.72 5.67
C LYS A 27 -19.04 -4.65 5.56
N TYR A 28 -18.13 -4.60 6.54
CA TYR A 28 -16.87 -5.34 6.50
C TYR A 28 -16.81 -6.46 7.55
N ALA A 29 -17.93 -6.83 8.16
CA ALA A 29 -17.99 -7.81 9.24
C ALA A 29 -17.30 -9.14 8.90
N GLU A 30 -17.48 -9.64 7.68
CA GLU A 30 -16.88 -10.89 7.19
C GLU A 30 -15.34 -10.86 7.16
N TYR A 31 -14.75 -9.68 6.98
CA TYR A 31 -13.31 -9.52 6.82
C TYR A 31 -12.58 -9.06 8.07
N LEU A 32 -13.31 -8.60 9.11
CA LEU A 32 -12.71 -8.01 10.31
C LEU A 32 -11.84 -8.97 11.10
N PHE A 33 -12.14 -10.26 11.04
CA PHE A 33 -11.47 -11.30 11.83
C PHE A 33 -10.73 -12.34 10.97
N THR A 34 -10.49 -12.04 9.68
CA THR A 34 -9.77 -12.93 8.76
C THR A 34 -8.41 -13.38 9.29
N PHE A 35 -7.74 -12.52 10.07
CA PHE A 35 -6.46 -12.87 10.70
C PHE A 35 -6.55 -14.00 11.73
N LEU A 36 -7.75 -14.33 12.22
CA LEU A 36 -7.94 -15.46 13.12
C LEU A 36 -8.01 -16.80 12.38
N ASP A 37 -8.37 -16.75 11.10
CA ASP A 37 -8.54 -17.93 10.25
C ASP A 37 -7.24 -18.31 9.51
N TYR A 38 -6.26 -17.39 9.45
CA TYR A 38 -5.03 -17.56 8.70
C TYR A 38 -3.80 -17.11 9.49
N ASP A 39 -2.91 -18.01 9.87
CA ASP A 39 -1.72 -17.77 10.69
C ASP A 39 -0.76 -16.70 10.14
N HIS A 40 -0.76 -16.50 8.81
CA HIS A 40 0.14 -15.55 8.15
C HIS A 40 -0.48 -14.19 7.86
N VAL A 41 -1.73 -13.96 8.24
CA VAL A 41 -2.41 -12.67 8.09
C VAL A 41 -2.30 -11.89 9.40
N PRO A 42 -1.54 -10.78 9.42
CA PRO A 42 -1.41 -9.97 10.63
C PRO A 42 -2.73 -9.24 10.91
N PHE A 43 -3.04 -9.03 12.20
CA PHE A 43 -4.20 -8.25 12.64
C PHE A 43 -4.03 -6.74 12.40
N GLU A 44 -2.82 -6.29 12.07
CA GLU A 44 -2.47 -4.90 11.85
C GLU A 44 -1.94 -4.66 10.43
N ASN A 45 -2.12 -3.45 9.93
CA ASN A 45 -1.66 -3.04 8.60
C ASN A 45 -0.33 -2.26 8.62
N ASN A 46 0.42 -2.34 9.70
CA ASN A 46 1.65 -1.57 9.92
C ASN A 46 2.68 -1.78 8.80
N PHE A 47 2.78 -3.00 8.27
CA PHE A 47 3.71 -3.28 7.18
C PHE A 47 3.35 -2.47 5.92
N ALA A 48 2.11 -2.52 5.47
CA ALA A 48 1.65 -1.79 4.29
C ALA A 48 1.76 -0.27 4.49
N GLU A 49 1.40 0.24 5.66
CA GLU A 49 1.53 1.66 6.00
C GLU A 49 2.99 2.14 5.94
N ARG A 50 3.93 1.35 6.47
CA ARG A 50 5.36 1.65 6.37
C ARG A 50 5.85 1.64 4.92
N GLN A 51 5.28 0.79 4.05
CA GLN A 51 5.65 0.75 2.64
C GLN A 51 5.14 1.98 1.87
N ILE A 52 3.97 2.52 2.23
CA ILE A 52 3.38 3.71 1.58
C ILE A 52 4.01 5.02 2.11
N ARG A 53 4.48 5.04 3.35
CA ARG A 53 5.01 6.25 4.02
C ARG A 53 6.05 7.03 3.21
N PRO A 54 7.04 6.41 2.54
CA PRO A 54 8.01 7.15 1.72
C PRO A 54 7.36 7.90 0.56
N ALA A 55 6.33 7.32 -0.09
CA ALA A 55 5.59 7.97 -1.16
C ALA A 55 4.80 9.19 -0.65
N VAL A 56 4.22 9.08 0.55
CA VAL A 56 3.51 10.21 1.20
C VAL A 56 4.48 11.33 1.54
N ILE A 57 5.67 11.01 2.07
CA ILE A 57 6.71 11.99 2.41
C ILE A 57 7.20 12.69 1.13
N LEU A 58 7.47 11.93 0.07
CA LEU A 58 7.91 12.48 -1.21
C LEU A 58 6.86 13.45 -1.76
N ARG A 59 5.59 13.07 -1.74
CA ARG A 59 4.48 13.94 -2.18
C ARG A 59 4.40 15.24 -1.36
N LYS A 60 4.59 15.16 -0.05
CA LYS A 60 4.57 16.35 0.82
C LYS A 60 5.74 17.29 0.55
N ASN A 61 6.93 16.75 0.27
CA ASN A 61 8.13 17.54 0.04
C ASN A 61 8.22 18.12 -1.38
N SER A 62 7.71 17.41 -2.39
CA SER A 62 7.78 17.82 -3.81
C SER A 62 6.54 18.56 -4.30
N GLN A 63 5.62 18.94 -3.41
CA GLN A 63 4.38 19.66 -3.74
C GLN A 63 3.48 18.97 -4.79
N SER A 64 3.50 17.63 -4.84
CA SER A 64 2.77 16.77 -5.77
C SER A 64 3.22 16.85 -7.24
N ASN A 65 2.70 15.93 -8.05
CA ASN A 65 2.96 15.90 -9.50
C ASN A 65 2.07 16.91 -10.23
N ARG A 66 2.64 17.60 -11.23
CA ARG A 66 1.92 18.60 -12.02
C ARG A 66 1.12 17.99 -13.18
N SER A 67 1.26 16.70 -13.44
CA SER A 67 0.57 15.99 -14.52
C SER A 67 0.32 14.53 -14.16
N ASP A 68 -0.68 13.93 -14.80
CA ASP A 68 -1.02 12.51 -14.64
C ASP A 68 0.14 11.60 -15.10
N ASN A 69 0.83 11.96 -16.18
CA ASN A 69 2.02 11.25 -16.64
C ASN A 69 3.16 11.29 -15.62
N GLY A 70 3.36 12.44 -14.96
CA GLY A 70 4.33 12.58 -13.88
C GLY A 70 3.97 11.68 -12.69
N ALA A 71 2.70 11.63 -12.32
CA ALA A 71 2.21 10.77 -11.26
C ALA A 71 2.38 9.27 -11.59
N ALA A 72 2.05 8.86 -12.81
CA ALA A 72 2.25 7.48 -13.28
C ALA A 72 3.74 7.09 -13.29
N THR A 73 4.60 7.95 -13.82
CA THR A 73 6.05 7.73 -13.83
C THR A 73 6.60 7.59 -12.41
N GLN A 74 6.19 8.47 -11.50
CA GLN A 74 6.61 8.39 -10.10
C GLN A 74 6.14 7.10 -9.43
N ALA A 75 4.91 6.66 -9.70
CA ALA A 75 4.37 5.40 -9.15
C ALA A 75 5.20 4.19 -9.61
N VAL A 76 5.54 4.12 -10.90
CA VAL A 76 6.37 3.05 -11.46
C VAL A 76 7.77 3.05 -10.84
N LEU A 77 8.45 4.19 -10.82
CA LEU A 77 9.80 4.31 -10.25
C LEU A 77 9.81 3.97 -8.76
N MET A 78 8.81 4.41 -8.01
CA MET A 78 8.68 4.07 -6.59
C MET A 78 8.45 2.57 -6.38
N SER A 79 7.62 1.94 -7.22
CA SER A 79 7.38 0.50 -7.18
C SER A 79 8.67 -0.29 -7.40
N VAL A 80 9.42 0.04 -8.47
CA VAL A 80 10.72 -0.58 -8.78
C VAL A 80 11.70 -0.38 -7.63
N TYR A 81 11.87 0.85 -7.17
CA TYR A 81 12.78 1.18 -6.07
C TYR A 81 12.47 0.38 -4.80
N ARG A 82 11.18 0.31 -4.41
CA ARG A 82 10.74 -0.41 -3.22
C ARG A 82 10.92 -1.92 -3.37
N THR A 83 10.63 -2.48 -4.53
CA THR A 83 10.83 -3.90 -4.81
C THR A 83 12.31 -4.29 -4.67
N LEU A 84 13.21 -3.49 -5.24
CA LEU A 84 14.65 -3.72 -5.09
C LEU A 84 15.10 -3.63 -3.63
N LYS A 85 14.58 -2.66 -2.87
CA LYS A 85 14.85 -2.55 -1.42
C LYS A 85 14.39 -3.79 -0.66
N LEU A 86 13.19 -4.28 -0.93
CA LEU A 86 12.64 -5.47 -0.28
C LEU A 86 13.43 -6.74 -0.61
N ARG A 87 14.07 -6.78 -1.77
CA ARG A 87 14.98 -7.86 -2.18
C ARG A 87 16.42 -7.67 -1.68
N ASN A 88 16.68 -6.70 -0.82
CA ASN A 88 18.00 -6.34 -0.31
C ASN A 88 19.03 -5.98 -1.40
N LEU A 89 18.56 -5.50 -2.54
CA LEU A 89 19.40 -5.01 -3.64
C LEU A 89 19.68 -3.52 -3.47
N ALA A 90 20.71 -3.00 -4.14
CA ALA A 90 21.05 -1.58 -4.18
C ALA A 90 20.24 -0.87 -5.28
N PRO A 91 19.10 -0.19 -4.97
CA PRO A 91 18.16 0.28 -5.99
C PRO A 91 18.80 1.27 -6.97
N THR A 92 19.56 2.24 -6.45
CA THR A 92 20.18 3.29 -7.28
C THR A 92 21.16 2.71 -8.31
N LYS A 93 22.00 1.77 -7.86
CA LYS A 93 22.97 1.09 -8.75
C LYS A 93 22.23 0.25 -9.79
N THR A 94 21.27 -0.57 -9.36
CA THR A 94 20.52 -1.46 -10.26
C THR A 94 19.75 -0.68 -11.33
N ILE A 95 19.10 0.42 -10.94
CA ILE A 95 18.37 1.28 -11.88
C ILE A 95 19.36 1.96 -12.85
N ALA A 96 20.48 2.48 -12.34
CA ALA A 96 21.49 3.12 -13.20
C ALA A 96 22.09 2.15 -14.21
N ASP A 97 22.39 0.90 -13.81
CA ASP A 97 22.93 -0.13 -14.69
C ASP A 97 21.88 -0.58 -15.72
N ALA A 98 20.61 -0.70 -15.34
CA ALA A 98 19.52 -0.98 -16.26
C ALA A 98 19.34 0.12 -17.32
N LEU A 99 19.42 1.39 -16.93
CA LEU A 99 19.35 2.52 -17.87
C LEU A 99 20.55 2.58 -18.81
N LYS A 100 21.76 2.25 -18.34
CA LYS A 100 22.95 2.12 -19.22
C LYS A 100 22.76 1.00 -20.23
N SER A 101 22.27 -0.16 -19.79
CA SER A 101 21.96 -1.29 -20.68
C SER A 101 20.92 -0.90 -21.72
N TYR A 102 19.83 -0.24 -21.31
CA TYR A 102 18.81 0.24 -22.22
C TYR A 102 19.38 1.18 -23.30
N ARG A 103 20.28 2.07 -22.90
CA ARG A 103 20.92 3.00 -23.87
C ARG A 103 21.75 2.29 -24.92
N THR A 104 22.36 1.14 -24.59
CA THR A 104 23.20 0.37 -25.50
C THR A 104 22.41 -0.64 -26.33
N THR A 105 21.41 -1.29 -25.75
CA THR A 105 20.70 -2.42 -26.36
C THR A 105 19.28 -2.08 -26.83
N GLY A 106 18.71 -0.94 -26.38
CA GLY A 106 17.31 -0.58 -26.61
C GLY A 106 16.32 -1.39 -25.78
N GLN A 107 16.78 -2.28 -24.90
CA GLN A 107 15.93 -3.12 -24.06
C GLN A 107 16.28 -2.98 -22.58
N LEU A 108 15.25 -2.92 -21.73
CA LEU A 108 15.44 -2.96 -20.28
C LEU A 108 15.67 -4.42 -19.86
N PRO A 109 16.69 -4.68 -19.04
CA PRO A 109 16.88 -6.00 -18.46
C PRO A 109 15.72 -6.32 -17.48
N PRO A 110 15.41 -7.62 -17.25
CA PRO A 110 14.44 -7.99 -16.23
C PRO A 110 14.92 -7.54 -14.85
N LEU A 111 13.96 -7.30 -13.95
CA LEU A 111 14.28 -7.01 -12.55
C LEU A 111 14.99 -8.22 -11.94
N PRO A 112 16.15 -8.02 -11.30
CA PRO A 112 16.85 -9.10 -10.64
C PRO A 112 15.98 -9.73 -9.55
N ALA A 113 16.07 -11.05 -9.44
CA ALA A 113 15.30 -11.86 -8.49
C ALA A 113 15.63 -11.53 -7.03
#